data_5e0386279ed85f9d63de903b8c786814
#
_entry.id   5e0386279ed85f9d63de903b8c786814
#
_cell.length_a   1.000
_cell.length_b   1.000
_cell.length_c   1.000
_cell.angle_alpha   90.00
_cell.angle_beta   90.00
_cell.angle_gamma   90.00
#
_symmetry.space_group_name_H-M   'P 1'
#
loop_
_entity.id
_entity.type
_entity.pdbx_description
1 polymer ?
#
loop_
_entity_poly.entity_id
_entity_poly.type
_entity_poly.pdbx_seq_one_letter_code
_entity_poly.pdbx_strand_id
1 'polypeptide(L)'
;YRGYHVELKQKTPDGKETMLLSLPKYDFNWQRDYDPVEPILVKAGTKLIATWVYDNSPDNKTLHKETKDPTGSPIASYTSDVRWGEQTFQEMMYFRVNYRWADESVDNIRNDLQSKLMSSMSIGALDDNADDLVQIDELRGPMAGMKARFADLDLDKNGGLDAKEMSAGNAVPAFARPSAEDNPDL
;
A
#
# COMPACT_ATOMS: atom_id res chain seq x y z
N TYR A 1 -13.10 4.89 11.80
CA TYR A 1 -14.28 5.69 12.21
C TYR A 1 -14.56 6.89 11.30
N ARG A 2 -13.56 7.42 10.60
CA ARG A 2 -13.69 8.59 9.71
C ARG A 2 -13.97 8.22 8.26
N GLY A 3 -13.71 6.97 7.88
CA GLY A 3 -13.96 6.50 6.51
C GLY A 3 -15.42 6.71 6.13
N TYR A 4 -15.64 7.40 5.01
CA TYR A 4 -16.97 7.76 4.54
C TYR A 4 -17.27 7.16 3.16
N HIS A 5 -16.31 7.21 2.26
CA HIS A 5 -16.47 6.78 0.89
C HIS A 5 -15.19 6.13 0.38
N VAL A 6 -15.32 5.05 -0.39
CA VAL A 6 -14.20 4.35 -1.03
C VAL A 6 -14.54 4.06 -2.48
N GLU A 7 -13.61 4.33 -3.36
CA GLU A 7 -13.69 3.96 -4.77
C GLU A 7 -12.42 3.22 -5.21
N LEU A 8 -12.60 2.25 -6.09
CA LEU A 8 -11.53 1.62 -6.84
C LEU A 8 -11.83 1.74 -8.33
N LYS A 9 -10.90 2.29 -9.08
CA LYS A 9 -10.95 2.41 -10.54
C LYS A 9 -9.75 1.73 -11.15
N GLN A 10 -9.90 1.23 -12.35
CA GLN A 10 -8.78 0.93 -13.22
C GLN A 10 -8.63 2.02 -14.29
N LYS A 11 -7.38 2.36 -14.60
CA LYS A 11 -7.03 3.24 -15.71
C LYS A 11 -6.10 2.49 -16.65
N THR A 12 -6.58 2.19 -17.83
CA THR A 12 -5.82 1.48 -18.86
C THR A 12 -4.79 2.39 -19.53
N PRO A 13 -3.74 1.85 -20.19
CA PRO A 13 -2.69 2.66 -20.83
C PRO A 13 -3.19 3.66 -21.87
N ASP A 14 -4.34 3.40 -22.48
CA ASP A 14 -5.03 4.31 -23.39
C ASP A 14 -5.79 5.45 -22.68
N GLY A 15 -5.70 5.50 -21.34
CA GLY A 15 -6.31 6.53 -20.51
C GLY A 15 -7.76 6.29 -20.11
N LYS A 16 -8.36 5.19 -20.54
CA LYS A 16 -9.75 4.86 -20.19
C LYS A 16 -9.86 4.45 -18.72
N GLU A 17 -10.74 5.12 -17.99
CA GLU A 17 -11.07 4.79 -16.60
C GLU A 17 -12.36 3.96 -16.52
N THR A 18 -12.36 2.96 -15.66
CA THR A 18 -13.52 2.13 -15.38
C THR A 18 -13.64 1.93 -13.87
N MET A 19 -14.83 2.18 -13.31
CA MET A 19 -15.12 1.91 -11.91
C MET A 19 -15.18 0.42 -11.67
N LEU A 20 -14.42 -0.07 -10.70
CA LEU A 20 -14.42 -1.48 -10.29
C LEU A 20 -15.25 -1.68 -9.02
N LEU A 21 -15.13 -0.75 -8.07
CA LEU A 21 -15.86 -0.78 -6.80
C LEU A 21 -16.19 0.65 -6.38
N SER A 22 -17.40 0.87 -5.86
CA SER A 22 -17.77 2.11 -5.19
C SER A 22 -18.56 1.79 -3.94
N LEU A 23 -18.10 2.30 -2.80
CA LEU A 23 -18.73 2.20 -1.50
C LEU A 23 -19.09 3.61 -1.02
N PRO A 24 -20.23 4.17 -1.45
CA PRO A 24 -20.59 5.56 -1.17
C PRO A 24 -20.91 5.84 0.29
N LYS A 25 -21.13 4.79 1.08
CA LYS A 25 -21.37 4.85 2.54
C LYS A 25 -20.58 3.73 3.19
N TYR A 26 -19.28 3.97 3.34
CA TYR A 26 -18.44 3.03 4.05
C TYR A 26 -18.83 2.98 5.53
N ASP A 27 -18.93 1.78 6.08
CA ASP A 27 -19.15 1.56 7.51
C ASP A 27 -17.99 0.71 8.05
N PHE A 28 -17.25 1.27 9.00
CA PHE A 28 -16.14 0.59 9.66
C PHE A 28 -16.54 -0.77 10.26
N ASN A 29 -17.77 -0.93 10.71
CA ASN A 29 -18.28 -2.17 11.30
C ASN A 29 -18.76 -3.18 10.25
N TRP A 30 -18.73 -2.80 8.98
CA TRP A 30 -19.19 -3.62 7.86
C TRP A 30 -18.08 -3.79 6.82
N GLN A 31 -16.98 -4.40 7.24
CA GLN A 31 -15.87 -4.71 6.35
C GLN A 31 -16.11 -6.06 5.69
N ARG A 32 -16.18 -6.07 4.36
CA ARG A 32 -16.42 -7.26 3.57
C ARG A 32 -15.45 -7.37 2.41
N ASP A 33 -15.24 -8.62 1.98
CA ASP A 33 -14.62 -8.89 0.69
C ASP A 33 -15.68 -8.68 -0.41
N TYR A 34 -15.25 -8.08 -1.51
CA TYR A 34 -16.08 -7.80 -2.67
C TYR A 34 -15.47 -8.49 -3.88
N ASP A 35 -16.11 -9.57 -4.33
CA ASP A 35 -15.67 -10.32 -5.50
C ASP A 35 -16.48 -9.91 -6.71
N PRO A 36 -15.84 -9.59 -7.84
CA PRO A 36 -16.57 -9.39 -9.09
C PRO A 36 -17.20 -10.72 -9.54
N VAL A 37 -18.36 -10.65 -10.16
CA VAL A 37 -19.08 -11.85 -10.68
C VAL A 37 -18.21 -12.64 -11.66
N GLU A 38 -17.44 -11.92 -12.47
CA GLU A 38 -16.46 -12.50 -13.39
C GLU A 38 -15.09 -11.87 -13.13
N PRO A 39 -14.00 -12.65 -13.24
CA PRO A 39 -12.65 -12.11 -13.08
C PRO A 39 -12.38 -10.95 -14.04
N ILE A 40 -11.82 -9.88 -13.52
CA ILE A 40 -11.47 -8.69 -14.30
C ILE A 40 -10.07 -8.86 -14.86
N LEU A 41 -9.95 -8.87 -16.19
CA LEU A 41 -8.63 -8.87 -16.83
C LEU A 41 -7.99 -7.49 -16.75
N VAL A 42 -6.89 -7.41 -16.00
CA VAL A 42 -6.06 -6.22 -15.88
C VAL A 42 -4.87 -6.36 -16.83
N LYS A 43 -4.81 -5.54 -17.87
CA LYS A 43 -3.71 -5.55 -18.85
C LYS A 43 -2.45 -4.93 -18.24
N ALA A 44 -1.28 -5.33 -18.75
CA ALA A 44 -0.02 -4.71 -18.36
C ALA A 44 -0.06 -3.19 -18.59
N GLY A 45 0.48 -2.42 -17.64
CA GLY A 45 0.47 -0.96 -17.66
C GLY A 45 -0.85 -0.32 -17.21
N THR A 46 -1.84 -1.12 -16.77
CA THR A 46 -3.06 -0.58 -16.14
C THR A 46 -2.75 -0.15 -14.72
N LYS A 47 -3.18 1.06 -14.34
CA LYS A 47 -3.11 1.55 -12.95
C LYS A 47 -4.41 1.22 -12.22
N LEU A 48 -4.30 0.77 -10.98
CA LEU A 48 -5.41 0.66 -10.04
C LEU A 48 -5.37 1.91 -9.15
N ILE A 49 -6.44 2.69 -9.20
CA ILE A 49 -6.56 3.95 -8.48
C ILE A 49 -7.60 3.75 -7.39
N ALA A 50 -7.17 3.80 -6.14
CA ALA A 50 -8.05 3.71 -5.00
C ALA A 50 -8.15 5.09 -4.33
N THR A 51 -9.37 5.51 -4.06
CA THR A 51 -9.67 6.81 -3.44
C THR A 51 -10.45 6.57 -2.17
N TRP A 52 -10.00 7.17 -1.06
CA TRP A 52 -10.70 7.19 0.21
C TRP A 52 -11.09 8.61 0.57
N VAL A 53 -12.29 8.75 1.07
CA VAL A 53 -12.77 10.00 1.65
C VAL A 53 -13.02 9.78 3.13
N TYR A 54 -12.44 10.65 3.95
CA TYR A 54 -12.57 10.63 5.39
C TYR A 54 -13.33 11.87 5.85
N ASP A 55 -14.26 11.68 6.75
CA ASP A 55 -14.99 12.77 7.39
C ASP A 55 -14.45 12.98 8.82
N ASN A 56 -13.60 14.00 8.98
CA ASN A 56 -13.08 14.43 10.28
C ASN A 56 -13.79 15.72 10.76
N SER A 57 -15.02 15.92 10.33
CA SER A 57 -15.83 17.08 10.71
C SER A 57 -16.60 16.87 12.00
N PRO A 58 -17.09 17.95 12.62
CA PRO A 58 -18.02 17.89 13.76
C PRO A 58 -19.33 17.14 13.46
N ASP A 59 -19.71 17.01 12.20
CA ASP A 59 -20.94 16.34 11.78
C ASP A 59 -20.81 14.81 11.72
N ASN A 60 -19.59 14.28 11.81
CA ASN A 60 -19.35 12.84 11.87
C ASN A 60 -19.82 12.27 13.21
N LYS A 61 -21.03 11.70 13.21
CA LYS A 61 -21.68 11.13 14.40
C LYS A 61 -20.87 10.00 15.06
N THR A 62 -19.99 9.34 14.33
CA THR A 62 -19.16 8.27 14.86
C THR A 62 -18.06 8.81 15.78
N LEU A 63 -17.56 10.01 15.51
CA LEU A 63 -16.54 10.69 16.33
C LEU A 63 -17.11 11.32 17.60
N HIS A 64 -18.41 11.60 17.63
CA HIS A 64 -19.09 12.18 18.80
C HIS A 64 -19.41 11.16 19.89
N LYS A 65 -19.41 9.87 19.58
CA LYS A 65 -19.46 8.85 20.61
C LYS A 65 -18.09 8.83 21.24
N GLU A 66 -18.00 9.34 22.45
CA GLU A 66 -16.78 9.36 23.25
C GLU A 66 -16.14 7.98 23.28
N THR A 67 -15.30 7.70 22.31
CA THR A 67 -14.46 6.51 22.32
C THR A 67 -13.34 6.82 23.28
N LYS A 68 -13.39 6.21 24.44
CA LYS A 68 -12.39 6.39 25.50
C LYS A 68 -11.47 5.17 25.52
N ASP A 69 -10.20 5.42 25.77
CA ASP A 69 -9.27 4.36 26.10
C ASP A 69 -9.57 3.75 27.49
N PRO A 70 -8.90 2.67 27.92
CA PRO A 70 -9.08 2.10 29.25
C PRO A 70 -8.81 3.08 30.40
N THR A 71 -8.12 4.19 30.13
CA THR A 71 -7.84 5.24 31.13
C THR A 71 -8.90 6.32 31.17
N GLY A 72 -9.89 6.25 30.26
CA GLY A 72 -10.96 7.24 30.15
C GLY A 72 -10.63 8.45 29.26
N SER A 73 -9.46 8.45 28.61
CA SER A 73 -9.04 9.52 27.70
C SER A 73 -9.73 9.38 26.34
N PRO A 74 -10.16 10.48 25.70
CA PRO A 74 -10.70 10.44 24.35
C PRO A 74 -9.67 9.92 23.35
N ILE A 75 -9.98 8.85 22.60
CA ILE A 75 -9.10 8.27 21.59
C ILE A 75 -9.43 8.70 20.16
N ALA A 76 -10.64 9.17 19.93
CA ALA A 76 -11.03 9.70 18.62
C ALA A 76 -11.82 10.99 18.80
N SER A 77 -11.37 12.04 18.14
CA SER A 77 -12.02 13.34 18.11
C SER A 77 -11.80 14.00 16.75
N TYR A 78 -12.78 14.74 16.29
CA TYR A 78 -12.67 15.57 15.09
C TYR A 78 -11.67 16.74 15.26
N THR A 79 -11.27 17.04 16.49
CA THR A 79 -10.26 18.07 16.80
C THR A 79 -8.84 17.55 16.78
N SER A 80 -8.65 16.25 16.66
CA SER A 80 -7.33 15.63 16.65
C SER A 80 -6.78 15.55 15.22
N ASP A 81 -5.48 15.77 15.08
CA ASP A 81 -4.77 15.44 13.86
C ASP A 81 -4.86 13.94 13.59
N VAL A 82 -5.20 13.60 12.36
CA VAL A 82 -5.29 12.21 11.94
C VAL A 82 -3.94 11.77 11.40
N ARG A 83 -3.44 10.67 11.93
CA ARG A 83 -2.18 10.06 11.49
C ARG A 83 -2.44 8.65 11.00
N TRP A 84 -1.60 8.20 10.10
CA TRP A 84 -1.56 6.80 9.74
C TRP A 84 -1.19 5.94 10.95
N GLY A 85 -1.87 4.80 11.09
CA GLY A 85 -1.55 3.82 12.12
C GLY A 85 -2.58 2.69 12.18
N GLU A 86 -2.24 1.64 12.93
CA GLU A 86 -3.02 0.40 13.02
C GLU A 86 -4.11 0.43 14.08
N GLN A 87 -4.16 1.49 14.90
CA GLN A 87 -5.19 1.61 15.94
C GLN A 87 -6.50 2.11 15.35
N THR A 88 -7.61 1.69 15.92
CA THR A 88 -8.98 1.99 15.44
C THR A 88 -9.27 3.50 15.31
N PHE A 89 -8.61 4.32 16.12
CA PHE A 89 -8.75 5.77 16.11
C PHE A 89 -7.76 6.48 15.17
N GLN A 90 -6.78 5.75 14.64
CA GLN A 90 -5.92 6.18 13.55
C GLN A 90 -6.57 5.83 12.21
N GLU A 91 -6.05 6.33 11.11
CA GLU A 91 -6.57 5.98 9.79
C GLU A 91 -5.54 5.20 9.01
N MET A 92 -6.03 4.14 8.40
CA MET A 92 -5.23 3.25 7.58
C MET A 92 -5.89 3.19 6.21
N MET A 93 -5.25 3.81 5.23
CA MET A 93 -5.64 3.69 3.83
C MET A 93 -5.11 2.35 3.30
N TYR A 94 -5.85 1.29 3.60
CA TYR A 94 -5.44 -0.07 3.26
C TYR A 94 -6.46 -0.70 2.31
N PHE A 95 -5.95 -1.29 1.24
CA PHE A 95 -6.75 -2.00 0.26
C PHE A 95 -6.08 -3.33 -0.09
N ARG A 96 -6.84 -4.42 -0.03
CA ARG A 96 -6.38 -5.75 -0.40
C ARG A 96 -6.99 -6.16 -1.73
N VAL A 97 -6.17 -6.51 -2.70
CA VAL A 97 -6.59 -7.06 -3.98
C VAL A 97 -6.10 -8.50 -4.10
N ASN A 98 -7.01 -9.41 -4.34
CA ASN A 98 -6.67 -10.79 -4.71
C ASN A 98 -6.56 -10.86 -6.24
N TYR A 99 -5.47 -11.38 -6.74
CA TYR A 99 -5.25 -11.52 -8.18
C TYR A 99 -4.42 -12.77 -8.50
N ARG A 100 -4.45 -13.16 -9.73
CA ARG A 100 -3.59 -14.19 -10.31
C ARG A 100 -3.07 -13.73 -11.66
N TRP A 101 -1.94 -14.23 -12.07
CA TRP A 101 -1.48 -14.03 -13.42
C TRP A 101 -2.34 -14.82 -14.41
N ALA A 102 -2.52 -14.30 -15.62
CA ALA A 102 -3.34 -14.95 -16.63
C ALA A 102 -2.76 -16.31 -17.10
N ASP A 103 -1.44 -16.45 -17.01
CA ASP A 103 -0.68 -17.65 -17.36
C ASP A 103 -0.28 -18.50 -16.13
N GLU A 104 -0.77 -18.15 -14.94
CA GLU A 104 -0.49 -18.90 -13.71
C GLU A 104 -1.32 -20.17 -13.65
N SER A 105 -0.67 -21.27 -13.32
CA SER A 105 -1.28 -22.59 -13.13
C SER A 105 -0.59 -23.32 -11.97
N VAL A 106 -1.11 -24.50 -11.62
CA VAL A 106 -0.48 -25.36 -10.60
C VAL A 106 0.96 -25.75 -10.99
N ASP A 107 1.22 -25.87 -12.29
CA ASP A 107 2.53 -26.24 -12.83
C ASP A 107 3.42 -25.02 -13.12
N ASN A 108 2.87 -23.81 -13.08
CA ASN A 108 3.55 -22.54 -13.35
C ASN A 108 3.22 -21.51 -12.30
N ILE A 109 3.75 -21.69 -11.11
CA ILE A 109 3.58 -20.75 -9.99
C ILE A 109 4.59 -19.62 -10.09
N ARG A 110 4.11 -18.38 -10.02
CA ARG A 110 4.98 -17.19 -10.03
C ARG A 110 5.54 -16.91 -8.63
N ASN A 111 6.83 -17.21 -8.44
CA ASN A 111 7.53 -16.98 -7.16
C ASN A 111 8.09 -15.56 -7.01
N ASP A 112 8.15 -14.77 -8.07
CA ASP A 112 8.67 -13.40 -8.08
C ASP A 112 7.64 -12.36 -7.60
N LEU A 113 6.44 -12.81 -7.29
CA LEU A 113 5.28 -11.99 -6.99
C LEU A 113 5.46 -11.11 -5.77
N GLN A 114 6.00 -11.67 -4.69
CA GLN A 114 6.09 -10.94 -3.43
C GLN A 114 7.08 -9.78 -3.52
N SER A 115 8.20 -9.96 -4.19
CA SER A 115 9.18 -8.87 -4.37
C SER A 115 8.61 -7.74 -5.24
N LYS A 116 7.91 -8.08 -6.31
CA LYS A 116 7.24 -7.10 -7.18
C LYS A 116 6.13 -6.34 -6.46
N LEU A 117 5.33 -7.06 -5.67
CA LEU A 117 4.27 -6.43 -4.88
C LEU A 117 4.85 -5.44 -3.87
N MET A 118 5.87 -5.85 -3.13
CA MET A 118 6.51 -5.00 -2.13
C MET A 118 7.14 -3.75 -2.77
N SER A 119 7.75 -3.88 -3.94
CA SER A 119 8.31 -2.74 -4.66
C SER A 119 7.23 -1.78 -5.14
N SER A 120 6.13 -2.29 -5.71
CA SER A 120 5.02 -1.46 -6.15
C SER A 120 4.33 -0.75 -4.98
N MET A 121 4.21 -1.40 -3.82
CA MET A 121 3.68 -0.77 -2.60
C MET A 121 4.62 0.34 -2.09
N SER A 122 5.94 0.13 -2.18
CA SER A 122 6.93 1.13 -1.78
C SER A 122 6.87 2.36 -2.68
N ILE A 123 6.75 2.18 -4.00
CA ILE A 123 6.55 3.29 -4.94
C ILE A 123 5.26 4.02 -4.58
N GLY A 124 4.13 3.36 -4.51
CA GLY A 124 2.86 4.02 -4.22
C GLY A 124 2.81 4.75 -2.86
N ALA A 125 3.70 4.40 -1.91
CA ALA A 125 3.79 5.07 -0.62
C ALA A 125 4.77 6.25 -0.61
N LEU A 126 5.71 6.32 -1.55
CA LEU A 126 6.81 7.28 -1.58
C LEU A 126 6.68 8.28 -2.72
N ASP A 127 6.14 7.88 -3.85
CA ASP A 127 5.94 8.67 -5.06
C ASP A 127 4.87 9.75 -4.82
N ASP A 128 5.31 10.93 -4.41
CA ASP A 128 4.43 12.06 -4.08
C ASP A 128 3.92 12.79 -5.33
N ASN A 129 4.66 12.72 -6.43
CA ASN A 129 4.33 13.41 -7.66
C ASN A 129 3.55 12.55 -8.67
N ALA A 130 3.39 11.24 -8.37
CA ALA A 130 2.66 10.25 -9.17
C ALA A 130 3.25 10.04 -10.58
N ASP A 131 4.58 10.05 -10.69
CA ASP A 131 5.29 9.78 -11.95
C ASP A 131 5.76 8.32 -12.10
N ASP A 132 5.41 7.45 -11.14
CA ASP A 132 5.78 6.04 -11.04
C ASP A 132 7.26 5.79 -10.72
N LEU A 133 7.99 6.81 -10.27
CA LEU A 133 9.37 6.75 -9.82
C LEU A 133 9.47 7.23 -8.37
N VAL A 134 10.55 6.90 -7.71
CA VAL A 134 10.86 7.44 -6.38
C VAL A 134 12.15 8.26 -6.48
N GLN A 135 12.04 9.57 -6.37
CA GLN A 135 13.19 10.47 -6.38
C GLN A 135 13.90 10.44 -5.03
N ILE A 136 15.13 10.97 -5.00
CA ILE A 136 15.97 10.95 -3.80
C ILE A 136 15.36 11.71 -2.61
N ASP A 137 14.61 12.76 -2.86
CA ASP A 137 13.90 13.54 -1.85
C ASP A 137 12.66 12.84 -1.30
N GLU A 138 12.04 11.98 -2.07
CA GLU A 138 10.89 11.18 -1.68
C GLU A 138 11.28 9.98 -0.79
N LEU A 139 12.53 9.55 -0.80
CA LEU A 139 13.02 8.50 0.08
C LEU A 139 12.95 8.93 1.55
N ARG A 140 12.03 8.35 2.30
CA ARG A 140 11.76 8.69 3.70
C ARG A 140 11.48 7.44 4.55
N GLY A 141 11.40 7.64 5.86
CA GLY A 141 11.11 6.56 6.79
C GLY A 141 12.12 5.43 6.71
N PRO A 142 11.68 4.18 6.63
CA PRO A 142 12.57 3.01 6.53
C PRO A 142 13.46 3.02 5.28
N MET A 143 13.02 3.70 4.20
CA MET A 143 13.74 3.76 2.91
C MET A 143 14.76 4.91 2.85
N ALA A 144 14.83 5.78 3.86
CA ALA A 144 15.78 6.88 3.89
C ALA A 144 17.25 6.44 3.75
N GLY A 145 17.59 5.22 4.19
CA GLY A 145 18.92 4.65 4.04
C GLY A 145 19.36 4.42 2.58
N MET A 146 18.40 4.34 1.65
CA MET A 146 18.69 4.17 0.22
C MET A 146 19.27 5.44 -0.42
N LYS A 147 19.08 6.61 0.20
CA LYS A 147 19.66 7.88 -0.29
C LYS A 147 21.17 7.81 -0.53
N ALA A 148 21.90 7.15 0.39
CA ALA A 148 23.35 7.03 0.29
C ALA A 148 23.82 6.18 -0.90
N ARG A 149 22.93 5.34 -1.44
CA ARG A 149 23.18 4.43 -2.55
C ARG A 149 22.35 4.75 -3.78
N PHE A 150 21.65 5.88 -3.79
CA PHE A 150 20.71 6.23 -4.84
C PHE A 150 21.33 6.14 -6.24
N ALA A 151 22.52 6.72 -6.42
CA ALA A 151 23.23 6.71 -7.70
C ALA A 151 23.65 5.31 -8.19
N ASP A 152 23.79 4.35 -7.26
CA ASP A 152 24.12 2.96 -7.59
C ASP A 152 22.84 2.16 -7.91
N LEU A 153 21.70 2.60 -7.42
CA LEU A 153 20.40 1.96 -7.60
C LEU A 153 19.68 2.46 -8.85
N ASP A 154 19.83 3.73 -9.19
CA ASP A 154 19.33 4.36 -10.42
C ASP A 154 20.19 3.91 -11.60
N LEU A 155 19.85 2.73 -12.14
CA LEU A 155 20.67 2.03 -13.15
C LEU A 155 20.57 2.71 -14.53
N ASP A 156 19.42 3.23 -14.85
CA ASP A 156 19.18 3.91 -16.14
C ASP A 156 19.45 5.42 -16.09
N LYS A 157 19.75 5.93 -14.88
CA LYS A 157 20.10 7.34 -14.60
C LYS A 157 19.01 8.33 -15.02
N ASN A 158 17.76 7.93 -14.85
CA ASN A 158 16.60 8.77 -15.13
C ASN A 158 16.25 9.72 -13.97
N GLY A 159 16.91 9.59 -12.80
CA GLY A 159 16.74 10.45 -11.64
C GLY A 159 15.68 9.97 -10.65
N GLY A 160 15.12 8.80 -10.86
CA GLY A 160 14.17 8.15 -9.96
C GLY A 160 14.38 6.64 -9.92
N LEU A 161 13.90 5.97 -8.89
CA LEU A 161 13.95 4.52 -8.76
C LEU A 161 12.62 3.92 -9.20
N ASP A 162 12.64 3.10 -10.22
CA ASP A 162 11.48 2.29 -10.63
C ASP A 162 11.29 1.06 -9.74
N ALA A 163 10.22 0.27 -9.98
CA ALA A 163 9.92 -0.94 -9.19
C ALA A 163 11.03 -1.98 -9.23
N LYS A 164 11.77 -2.07 -10.32
CA LYS A 164 12.85 -3.04 -10.50
C LYS A 164 14.08 -2.60 -9.71
N GLU A 165 14.41 -1.32 -9.75
CA GLU A 165 15.52 -0.71 -9.03
C GLU A 165 15.25 -0.69 -7.53
N MET A 166 14.04 -0.38 -7.10
CA MET A 166 13.59 -0.50 -5.72
C MET A 166 13.71 -1.95 -5.21
N SER A 167 13.35 -2.93 -6.05
CA SER A 167 13.51 -4.37 -5.72
C SER A 167 14.97 -4.74 -5.50
N ALA A 168 15.87 -4.27 -6.38
CA ALA A 168 17.30 -4.52 -6.28
C ALA A 168 17.90 -3.86 -5.03
N GLY A 169 17.40 -2.67 -4.65
CA GLY A 169 17.81 -1.95 -3.44
C GLY A 169 17.38 -2.65 -2.14
N ASN A 170 16.23 -3.31 -2.18
CA ASN A 170 15.69 -4.08 -1.06
C ASN A 170 16.27 -5.50 -0.95
N ALA A 171 17.02 -5.96 -1.92
CA ALA A 171 17.83 -7.16 -1.79
C ALA A 171 18.96 -6.88 -0.80
N VAL A 172 18.61 -6.79 0.48
CA VAL A 172 19.57 -6.97 1.58
C VAL A 172 20.26 -8.30 1.27
N PRO A 173 21.59 -8.36 1.23
CA PRO A 173 22.25 -9.65 1.17
C PRO A 173 21.60 -10.46 2.29
N ALA A 174 21.00 -11.59 1.92
CA ALA A 174 20.39 -12.49 2.88
C ALA A 174 21.37 -12.57 4.03
N PHE A 175 20.97 -12.16 5.23
CA PHE A 175 21.73 -12.44 6.41
C PHE A 175 22.03 -13.91 6.29
N ALA A 176 23.30 -14.24 6.07
CA ALA A 176 23.75 -15.61 6.08
C ALA A 176 23.19 -16.14 7.40
N ARG A 177 22.17 -16.98 7.34
CA ARG A 177 21.78 -17.72 8.52
C ARG A 177 23.05 -18.38 8.98
N PRO A 178 23.48 -18.18 10.24
CA PRO A 178 24.58 -18.96 10.77
C PRO A 178 24.27 -20.41 10.42
N SER A 179 25.20 -21.06 9.74
CA SER A 179 25.06 -22.49 9.47
C SER A 179 24.91 -23.19 10.81
N ALA A 180 24.22 -24.32 10.83
CA ALA A 180 24.09 -25.12 12.05
C ALA A 180 25.47 -25.51 12.64
N GLU A 181 26.55 -25.35 11.88
CA GLU A 181 27.93 -25.52 12.30
C GLU A 181 28.45 -24.37 13.18
N ASP A 182 27.83 -23.17 13.11
CA ASP A 182 28.24 -21.99 13.88
C ASP A 182 27.54 -21.90 15.25
N ASN A 183 26.62 -22.82 15.57
CA ASN A 183 25.95 -22.87 16.84
C ASN A 183 25.77 -24.34 17.34
N PRO A 184 26.80 -24.88 18.00
CA PRO A 184 26.81 -26.27 18.45
C PRO A 184 25.83 -26.60 19.59
N ASP A 185 25.06 -25.61 20.07
CA ASP A 185 24.14 -25.75 21.21
C ASP A 185 22.65 -25.73 20.78
N LEU A 186 22.33 -25.95 19.48
CA LEU A 186 20.96 -26.10 18.99
C LEU A 186 20.66 -27.53 18.58
#